data_ce3d23ce057d204ee9ee5e35b48acfe6
#
_entry.id   ce3d23ce057d204ee9ee5e35b48acfe6
#
_cell.length_a   1.000
_cell.length_b   1.000
_cell.length_c   1.000
_cell.angle_alpha   90.00
_cell.angle_beta   90.00
_cell.angle_gamma   90.00
#
_symmetry.space_group_name_H-M   'P 1'
#
loop_
_entity.id
_entity.type
_entity.pdbx_description
1 polymer ?
#
loop_
_entity_poly.entity_id
_entity_poly.type
_entity_poly.pdbx_seq_one_letter_code
_entity_poly.pdbx_strand_id
1 'polypeptide(L)'
;MKTIRIHLDAHAHIYPFYDMERLLLAALDHMPRTAPTDLRAIALAERHDCHVFQALAQDELRLPPARWKMVAWDPDGGIKVRHLPDHRDLWMLAGRQIVTAEKIEISALFTDDEIPDGRPARDILRQILATGGLPALNWAPGKWLGKRGRLIAALARETPPSDLLLVDTSLRFAGWPEPALYR
;
A
#
# COMPACT_ATOMS: atom_id res chain seq x y z
N MET A 1 -25.21 3.08 13.40
CA MET A 1 -23.81 3.45 13.08
C MET A 1 -23.76 3.91 11.63
N LYS A 2 -23.03 5.00 11.33
CA LYS A 2 -22.76 5.37 9.93
C LYS A 2 -21.68 4.43 9.39
N THR A 3 -21.99 3.72 8.31
CA THR A 3 -20.99 2.90 7.60
C THR A 3 -20.07 3.83 6.80
N ILE A 4 -18.75 3.69 6.98
CA ILE A 4 -17.72 4.33 6.15
C ILE A 4 -17.21 3.26 5.19
N ARG A 5 -17.19 3.57 3.89
CA ARG A 5 -16.56 2.73 2.87
C ARG A 5 -15.20 3.32 2.51
N ILE A 6 -14.18 2.48 2.45
CA ILE A 6 -12.84 2.86 2.04
C ILE A 6 -12.53 2.13 0.73
N HIS A 7 -12.18 2.92 -0.29
CA HIS A 7 -11.63 2.41 -1.54
C HIS A 7 -10.11 2.55 -1.45
N LEU A 8 -9.42 1.44 -1.34
CA LEU A 8 -7.98 1.39 -1.12
C LEU A 8 -7.29 0.65 -2.26
N ASP A 9 -6.33 1.33 -2.92
CA ASP A 9 -5.25 0.65 -3.62
C ASP A 9 -4.12 0.39 -2.62
N ALA A 10 -3.94 -0.87 -2.23
CA ALA A 10 -3.01 -1.26 -1.17
C ALA A 10 -1.58 -1.49 -1.67
N HIS A 11 -1.27 -1.16 -2.94
CA HIS A 11 0.05 -1.39 -3.50
C HIS A 11 0.39 -0.40 -4.61
N ALA A 12 0.57 0.87 -4.26
CA ALA A 12 0.89 1.93 -5.21
C ALA A 12 2.40 2.26 -5.19
N HIS A 13 3.03 2.22 -6.36
CA HIS A 13 4.42 2.69 -6.53
C HIS A 13 4.42 4.09 -7.11
N ILE A 14 5.19 4.98 -6.51
CA ILE A 14 5.49 6.31 -7.05
C ILE A 14 7.00 6.41 -7.26
N TYR A 15 7.42 6.45 -8.51
CA TYR A 15 8.83 6.63 -8.85
C TYR A 15 9.14 8.08 -9.25
N PRO A 16 10.38 8.57 -9.08
CA PRO A 16 10.75 9.96 -9.38
C PRO A 16 10.47 10.42 -10.81
N PHE A 17 10.36 9.48 -11.76
CA PHE A 17 10.06 9.78 -13.17
C PHE A 17 8.56 9.79 -13.49
N TYR A 18 7.69 9.53 -12.50
CA TYR A 18 6.24 9.61 -12.71
C TYR A 18 5.77 11.06 -12.63
N ASP A 19 4.80 11.38 -13.49
CA ASP A 19 3.98 12.58 -13.33
C ASP A 19 3.03 12.37 -12.15
N MET A 20 3.38 12.98 -11.02
CA MET A 20 2.64 12.86 -9.76
C MET A 20 1.19 13.30 -9.92
N GLU A 21 0.96 14.41 -10.63
CA GLU A 21 -0.39 14.91 -10.83
C GLU A 21 -1.25 13.93 -11.60
N ARG A 22 -0.73 13.40 -12.70
CA ARG A 22 -1.42 12.41 -13.52
C ARG A 22 -1.71 11.13 -12.74
N LEU A 23 -0.79 10.70 -11.87
CA LEU A 23 -0.97 9.53 -11.03
C LEU A 23 -2.10 9.74 -10.02
N LEU A 24 -2.10 10.87 -9.31
CA LEU A 24 -3.13 11.18 -8.31
C LEU A 24 -4.52 11.34 -8.95
N LEU A 25 -4.60 11.96 -10.14
CA LEU A 25 -5.86 12.05 -10.89
C LEU A 25 -6.36 10.66 -11.30
N ALA A 26 -5.47 9.80 -11.81
CA ALA A 26 -5.84 8.43 -12.16
C ALA A 26 -6.35 7.65 -10.95
N ALA A 27 -5.71 7.77 -9.78
CA ALA A 27 -6.19 7.17 -8.53
C ALA A 27 -7.59 7.65 -8.16
N LEU A 28 -7.85 8.97 -8.25
CA LEU A 28 -9.18 9.54 -8.01
C LEU A 28 -10.24 9.05 -9.00
N ASP A 29 -9.87 8.84 -10.26
CA ASP A 29 -10.80 8.40 -11.31
C ASP A 29 -11.11 6.91 -11.25
N HIS A 30 -10.15 6.09 -10.83
CA HIS A 30 -10.34 4.64 -10.67
C HIS A 30 -11.05 4.24 -9.38
N MET A 31 -11.12 5.13 -8.38
CA MET A 31 -11.78 4.87 -7.10
C MET A 31 -13.10 5.65 -7.02
N PRO A 32 -14.22 5.13 -7.54
CA PRO A 32 -15.49 5.83 -7.56
C PRO A 32 -15.95 6.10 -6.13
N ARG A 33 -16.56 7.26 -5.95
CA ARG A 33 -17.21 7.64 -4.68
C ARG A 33 -18.72 7.52 -4.84
N THR A 34 -19.31 6.61 -4.11
CA THR A 34 -20.76 6.34 -4.16
C THR A 34 -21.53 7.07 -3.06
N ALA A 35 -20.84 7.48 -1.98
CA ALA A 35 -21.41 8.27 -0.89
C ALA A 35 -20.46 9.39 -0.43
N PRO A 36 -20.98 10.49 0.15
CA PRO A 36 -20.15 11.56 0.70
C PRO A 36 -19.15 11.12 1.78
N THR A 37 -19.47 10.03 2.48
CA THR A 37 -18.67 9.43 3.56
C THR A 37 -17.61 8.46 3.05
N ASP A 38 -17.60 8.12 1.76
CA ASP A 38 -16.62 7.21 1.18
C ASP A 38 -15.24 7.88 1.15
N LEU A 39 -14.23 7.12 1.55
CA LEU A 39 -12.83 7.52 1.51
C LEU A 39 -12.11 6.85 0.35
N ARG A 40 -11.17 7.57 -0.25
CA ARG A 40 -10.24 7.06 -1.26
C ARG A 40 -8.85 7.11 -0.70
N ALA A 41 -8.11 6.03 -0.84
CA ALA A 41 -6.76 5.94 -0.35
C ALA A 41 -5.87 5.12 -1.28
N ILE A 42 -4.60 5.51 -1.37
CA ILE A 42 -3.53 4.70 -1.92
C ILE A 42 -2.52 4.42 -0.80
N ALA A 43 -2.11 3.17 -0.63
CA ALA A 43 -1.01 2.83 0.25
C ALA A 43 0.25 2.69 -0.60
N LEU A 44 1.29 3.42 -0.23
CA LEU A 44 2.54 3.41 -0.97
C LEU A 44 3.28 2.09 -0.70
N ALA A 45 3.90 1.56 -1.73
CA ALA A 45 4.77 0.40 -1.67
C ALA A 45 6.21 0.85 -2.02
N GLU A 46 6.76 1.74 -1.20
CA GLU A 46 8.06 2.34 -1.45
C GLU A 46 9.19 1.34 -1.23
N ARG A 47 10.10 1.29 -2.18
CA ARG A 47 11.33 0.52 -2.06
C ARG A 47 12.34 1.29 -1.21
N HIS A 48 13.43 0.63 -0.82
CA HIS A 48 14.50 1.20 0.00
C HIS A 48 15.15 2.47 -0.59
N ASP A 49 15.03 2.69 -1.90
CA ASP A 49 15.56 3.83 -2.64
C ASP A 49 14.51 4.91 -2.97
N CYS A 50 13.34 4.82 -2.37
CA CYS A 50 12.19 5.70 -2.67
C CYS A 50 11.59 6.23 -1.37
N HIS A 51 11.44 7.57 -1.26
CA HIS A 51 10.99 8.26 -0.03
C HIS A 51 10.00 9.38 -0.36
N VAL A 52 9.04 9.10 -1.23
CA VAL A 52 8.04 10.09 -1.69
C VAL A 52 7.14 10.54 -0.54
N PHE A 53 6.74 9.60 0.35
CA PHE A 53 5.90 9.93 1.49
C PHE A 53 6.58 10.97 2.40
N GLN A 54 7.84 10.70 2.79
CA GLN A 54 8.61 11.60 3.64
C GLN A 54 8.86 12.95 2.94
N ALA A 55 9.23 12.93 1.65
CA ALA A 55 9.46 14.14 0.89
C ALA A 55 8.22 15.03 0.78
N LEU A 56 7.02 14.44 0.69
CA LEU A 56 5.76 15.19 0.75
C LEU A 56 5.48 15.72 2.16
N ALA A 57 5.70 14.90 3.19
CA ALA A 57 5.46 15.30 4.58
C ALA A 57 6.37 16.45 5.03
N GLN A 58 7.60 16.50 4.51
CA GLN A 58 8.62 17.50 4.82
C GLN A 58 8.60 18.71 3.87
N ASP A 59 7.64 18.80 2.95
CA ASP A 59 7.52 19.86 1.91
C ASP A 59 8.74 19.92 0.96
N GLU A 60 9.50 18.84 0.87
CA GLU A 60 10.63 18.70 -0.08
C GLU A 60 10.12 18.37 -1.48
N LEU A 61 9.03 17.62 -1.58
CA LEU A 61 8.29 17.37 -2.81
C LEU A 61 6.95 18.08 -2.75
N ARG A 62 6.69 18.94 -3.74
CA ARG A 62 5.47 19.74 -3.79
C ARG A 62 4.57 19.32 -4.93
N LEU A 63 3.29 19.19 -4.62
CA LEU A 63 2.27 19.09 -5.65
C LEU A 63 2.03 20.48 -6.29
N PRO A 64 1.56 20.56 -7.57
CA PRO A 64 1.24 21.83 -8.20
C PRO A 64 0.22 22.62 -7.37
N PRO A 65 0.61 23.76 -6.74
CA PRO A 65 -0.21 24.43 -5.72
C PRO A 65 -1.49 25.07 -6.28
N ALA A 66 -1.53 25.32 -7.60
CA ALA A 66 -2.75 25.81 -8.27
C ALA A 66 -3.83 24.73 -8.39
N ARG A 67 -3.47 23.46 -8.26
CA ARG A 67 -4.40 22.33 -8.47
C ARG A 67 -4.53 21.41 -7.28
N TRP A 68 -3.56 21.39 -6.37
CA TRP A 68 -3.52 20.46 -5.23
C TRP A 68 -3.18 21.19 -3.94
N LYS A 69 -3.73 20.70 -2.86
CA LYS A 69 -3.43 21.16 -1.51
C LYS A 69 -3.35 20.00 -0.55
N MET A 70 -2.32 19.96 0.28
CA MET A 70 -2.32 19.11 1.47
C MET A 70 -3.33 19.69 2.47
N VAL A 71 -4.32 18.90 2.89
CA VAL A 71 -5.41 19.36 3.77
C VAL A 71 -5.37 18.71 5.14
N ALA A 72 -4.65 17.61 5.29
CA ALA A 72 -4.35 16.99 6.56
C ALA A 72 -3.07 16.15 6.46
N TRP A 73 -2.37 16.06 7.57
CA TRP A 73 -1.25 15.14 7.77
C TRP A 73 -1.45 14.46 9.13
N ASP A 74 -1.34 13.12 9.11
CA ASP A 74 -1.38 12.28 10.29
C ASP A 74 0.01 11.67 10.48
N PRO A 75 0.71 11.93 11.60
CA PRO A 75 2.03 11.37 11.87
C PRO A 75 2.03 9.82 11.92
N ASP A 76 0.87 9.20 12.18
CA ASP A 76 0.72 7.74 12.15
C ASP A 76 0.61 7.15 10.72
N GLY A 77 0.99 7.93 9.72
CA GLY A 77 1.25 7.44 8.38
C GLY A 77 0.27 7.84 7.28
N GLY A 78 -0.40 8.99 7.40
CA GLY A 78 -1.34 9.45 6.37
C GLY A 78 -1.20 10.92 5.95
N ILE A 79 -1.18 11.18 4.64
CA ILE A 79 -1.28 12.52 4.04
C ILE A 79 -2.57 12.61 3.26
N LYS A 80 -3.40 13.60 3.57
CA LYS A 80 -4.62 13.88 2.81
C LYS A 80 -4.37 15.02 1.84
N VAL A 81 -4.54 14.77 0.56
CA VAL A 81 -4.44 15.76 -0.49
C VAL A 81 -5.81 16.03 -1.11
N ARG A 82 -6.04 17.27 -1.51
CA ARG A 82 -7.27 17.71 -2.19
C ARG A 82 -6.96 18.25 -3.57
N HIS A 83 -7.64 17.73 -4.57
CA HIS A 83 -7.68 18.32 -5.90
C HIS A 83 -8.63 19.53 -5.88
N LEU A 84 -8.09 20.72 -6.11
CA LEU A 84 -8.81 21.98 -5.94
C LEU A 84 -9.92 22.20 -6.98
N PRO A 85 -9.75 21.85 -8.27
CA PRO A 85 -10.77 22.09 -9.29
C PRO A 85 -12.12 21.40 -9.03
N ASP A 86 -12.13 20.20 -8.45
CA ASP A 86 -13.35 19.40 -8.23
C ASP A 86 -13.55 18.99 -6.77
N HIS A 87 -12.72 19.48 -5.86
CA HIS A 87 -12.76 19.24 -4.41
C HIS A 87 -12.70 17.76 -4.00
N ARG A 88 -12.10 16.89 -4.83
CA ARG A 88 -11.90 15.49 -4.50
C ARG A 88 -10.72 15.31 -3.56
N ASP A 89 -10.91 14.48 -2.55
CA ASP A 89 -9.88 14.12 -1.57
C ASP A 89 -9.32 12.73 -1.85
N LEU A 90 -8.00 12.57 -1.63
CA LEU A 90 -7.27 11.31 -1.66
C LEU A 90 -6.37 11.24 -0.43
N TRP A 91 -6.39 10.10 0.26
CA TRP A 91 -5.40 9.78 1.27
C TRP A 91 -4.22 9.05 0.63
N MET A 92 -3.03 9.47 0.97
CA MET A 92 -1.78 8.77 0.68
C MET A 92 -1.29 8.20 2.01
N LEU A 93 -1.19 6.89 2.10
CA LEU A 93 -0.78 6.18 3.31
C LEU A 93 0.68 5.73 3.16
N ALA A 94 1.45 5.89 4.22
CA ALA A 94 2.83 5.41 4.25
C ALA A 94 2.86 3.90 4.04
N GLY A 95 3.91 3.40 3.40
CA GLY A 95 4.12 1.99 3.23
C GLY A 95 5.41 1.66 2.50
N ARG A 96 5.96 0.50 2.83
CA ARG A 96 7.21 -0.02 2.27
C ARG A 96 6.99 -1.35 1.58
N GLN A 97 7.73 -1.61 0.53
CA GLN A 97 7.85 -2.93 -0.08
C GLN A 97 9.20 -3.54 0.26
N ILE A 98 9.18 -4.69 0.89
CA ILE A 98 10.38 -5.40 1.35
C ILE A 98 10.48 -6.75 0.60
N VAL A 99 11.66 -7.03 0.05
CA VAL A 99 11.98 -8.31 -0.59
C VAL A 99 12.69 -9.21 0.42
N THR A 100 12.07 -10.33 0.77
CA THR A 100 12.60 -11.26 1.78
C THR A 100 13.77 -12.11 1.26
N ALA A 101 14.48 -12.80 2.16
CA ALA A 101 15.51 -13.78 1.80
C ALA A 101 14.95 -14.87 0.87
N GLU A 102 13.70 -15.28 1.07
CA GLU A 102 13.00 -16.30 0.28
C GLU A 102 12.46 -15.77 -1.05
N LYS A 103 12.73 -14.48 -1.38
CA LYS A 103 12.31 -13.82 -2.62
C LYS A 103 10.79 -13.75 -2.79
N ILE A 104 10.08 -13.54 -1.69
CA ILE A 104 8.71 -13.05 -1.69
C ILE A 104 8.70 -11.57 -1.34
N GLU A 105 7.64 -10.86 -1.70
CA GLU A 105 7.44 -9.45 -1.40
C GLU A 105 6.42 -9.30 -0.30
N ILE A 106 6.75 -8.50 0.69
CA ILE A 106 5.87 -8.13 1.79
C ILE A 106 5.73 -6.61 1.76
N SER A 107 4.51 -6.10 1.73
CA SER A 107 4.26 -4.68 1.98
C SER A 107 4.07 -4.45 3.46
N ALA A 108 4.72 -3.44 4.00
CA ALA A 108 4.46 -2.88 5.32
C ALA A 108 3.54 -1.68 5.12
N LEU A 109 2.26 -1.79 5.47
CA LEU A 109 1.29 -0.72 5.36
C LEU A 109 1.27 0.12 6.64
N PHE A 110 0.97 1.41 6.52
CA PHE A 110 0.82 2.37 7.62
C PHE A 110 2.12 2.64 8.41
N THR A 111 3.26 2.40 7.78
CA THR A 111 4.58 2.74 8.35
C THR A 111 5.53 3.15 7.24
N ASP A 112 6.40 4.11 7.53
CA ASP A 112 7.52 4.52 6.66
C ASP A 112 8.88 4.07 7.22
N ASP A 113 8.87 3.26 8.28
CA ASP A 113 10.08 2.70 8.87
C ASP A 113 10.88 1.88 7.87
N GLU A 114 12.18 2.08 7.87
CA GLU A 114 13.08 1.33 7.00
C GLU A 114 13.30 -0.08 7.53
N ILE A 115 12.83 -1.06 6.77
CA ILE A 115 13.05 -2.48 7.03
C ILE A 115 13.95 -3.02 5.92
N PRO A 116 15.18 -3.48 6.22
CA PRO A 116 16.10 -3.96 5.20
C PRO A 116 15.61 -5.20 4.46
N ASP A 117 15.84 -5.21 3.14
CA ASP A 117 15.66 -6.38 2.28
C ASP A 117 16.56 -7.56 2.71
N GLY A 118 16.22 -8.76 2.24
CA GLY A 118 17.05 -9.95 2.38
C GLY A 118 16.98 -10.64 3.74
N ARG A 119 16.13 -10.20 4.65
CA ARG A 119 15.86 -10.87 5.92
C ARG A 119 14.80 -11.97 5.75
N PRO A 120 14.75 -12.98 6.64
CA PRO A 120 13.71 -14.00 6.64
C PRO A 120 12.30 -13.38 6.75
N ALA A 121 11.34 -13.90 5.99
CA ALA A 121 9.97 -13.39 5.95
C ALA A 121 9.31 -13.27 7.34
N ARG A 122 9.52 -14.27 8.22
CA ARG A 122 8.98 -14.24 9.59
C ARG A 122 9.53 -13.09 10.43
N ASP A 123 10.81 -12.74 10.22
CA ASP A 123 11.45 -11.64 10.95
C ASP A 123 10.91 -10.30 10.46
N ILE A 124 10.72 -10.17 9.14
CA ILE A 124 10.11 -8.97 8.54
C ILE A 124 8.68 -8.78 9.04
N LEU A 125 7.85 -9.83 9.06
CA LEU A 125 6.48 -9.74 9.59
C LEU A 125 6.48 -9.25 11.04
N ARG A 126 7.32 -9.85 11.88
CA ARG A 126 7.43 -9.44 13.31
C ARG A 126 7.87 -8.00 13.45
N GLN A 127 8.81 -7.55 12.62
CA GLN A 127 9.29 -6.16 12.67
C GLN A 127 8.19 -5.19 12.24
N ILE A 128 7.46 -5.46 11.14
CA ILE A 128 6.33 -4.63 10.69
C ILE A 128 5.29 -4.48 11.81
N LEU A 129 4.91 -5.58 12.44
CA LEU A 129 3.94 -5.55 13.54
C LEU A 129 4.48 -4.78 14.77
N ALA A 130 5.77 -4.87 15.05
CA ALA A 130 6.40 -4.16 16.15
C ALA A 130 6.45 -2.64 15.95
N THR A 131 6.44 -2.17 14.69
CA THR A 131 6.36 -0.73 14.35
C THR A 131 4.92 -0.22 14.26
N GLY A 132 3.93 -1.05 14.54
CA GLY A 132 2.51 -0.70 14.41
C GLY A 132 1.99 -0.78 12.97
N GLY A 133 2.83 -1.18 12.02
CA GLY A 133 2.43 -1.40 10.63
C GLY A 133 1.62 -2.68 10.44
N LEU A 134 0.94 -2.79 9.31
CA LEU A 134 0.17 -3.96 8.91
C LEU A 134 0.87 -4.66 7.73
N PRO A 135 1.40 -5.89 7.91
CA PRO A 135 2.01 -6.64 6.82
C PRO A 135 0.97 -7.12 5.81
N ALA A 136 1.34 -7.06 4.53
CA ALA A 136 0.53 -7.57 3.44
C ALA A 136 1.36 -8.46 2.52
N LEU A 137 0.88 -9.70 2.27
CA LEU A 137 1.50 -10.64 1.35
C LEU A 137 0.94 -10.40 -0.04
N ASN A 138 1.78 -9.87 -0.93
CA ASN A 138 1.37 -9.53 -2.28
C ASN A 138 1.41 -10.76 -3.18
N TRP A 139 0.27 -11.08 -3.78
CA TRP A 139 0.25 -12.13 -4.79
C TRP A 139 1.01 -11.68 -6.04
N ALA A 140 1.83 -12.57 -6.59
CA ALA A 140 2.48 -12.35 -7.87
C ALA A 140 2.61 -13.66 -8.63
N PRO A 141 2.54 -13.65 -9.98
CA PRO A 141 2.72 -14.83 -10.80
C PRO A 141 3.99 -15.59 -10.45
N GLY A 142 3.87 -16.89 -10.17
CA GLY A 142 5.00 -17.76 -9.83
C GLY A 142 5.60 -17.58 -8.43
N LYS A 143 5.29 -16.51 -7.69
CA LYS A 143 5.83 -16.29 -6.34
C LYS A 143 5.07 -17.11 -5.27
N TRP A 144 3.80 -17.42 -5.51
CA TRP A 144 2.98 -18.23 -4.59
C TRP A 144 2.95 -19.73 -4.94
N LEU A 145 3.98 -20.22 -5.64
CA LEU A 145 4.09 -21.62 -6.04
C LEU A 145 5.26 -22.35 -5.34
N GLY A 146 5.16 -23.66 -5.24
CA GLY A 146 6.22 -24.54 -4.73
C GLY A 146 6.63 -24.21 -3.29
N LYS A 147 7.91 -24.04 -3.02
CA LYS A 147 8.45 -23.76 -1.68
C LYS A 147 7.95 -22.41 -1.14
N ARG A 148 7.90 -21.38 -1.99
CA ARG A 148 7.41 -20.05 -1.62
C ARG A 148 5.91 -20.07 -1.28
N GLY A 149 5.10 -20.76 -2.08
CA GLY A 149 3.67 -20.94 -1.78
C GLY A 149 3.42 -21.64 -0.44
N ARG A 150 4.23 -22.68 -0.11
CA ARG A 150 4.14 -23.33 1.21
C ARG A 150 4.51 -22.39 2.35
N LEU A 151 5.53 -21.54 2.15
CA LEU A 151 5.90 -20.53 3.14
C LEU A 151 4.76 -19.52 3.35
N ILE A 152 4.20 -18.97 2.28
CA ILE A 152 3.08 -18.02 2.35
C ILE A 152 1.88 -18.64 3.08
N ALA A 153 1.54 -19.89 2.76
CA ALA A 153 0.47 -20.61 3.46
C ALA A 153 0.79 -20.86 4.94
N ALA A 154 2.06 -21.04 5.30
CA ALA A 154 2.48 -21.15 6.69
C ALA A 154 2.35 -19.80 7.41
N LEU A 155 2.86 -18.72 6.81
CA LEU A 155 2.75 -17.37 7.37
C LEU A 155 1.30 -16.95 7.60
N ALA A 156 0.40 -17.24 6.63
CA ALA A 156 -1.03 -16.93 6.76
C ALA A 156 -1.73 -17.72 7.87
N ARG A 157 -1.25 -18.94 8.19
CA ARG A 157 -1.78 -19.76 9.30
C ARG A 157 -1.19 -19.39 10.66
N GLU A 158 0.06 -18.95 10.68
CA GLU A 158 0.81 -18.60 11.89
C GLU A 158 0.46 -17.19 12.40
N THR A 159 -0.02 -16.32 11.51
CA THR A 159 -0.33 -14.92 11.83
C THR A 159 -1.85 -14.74 12.01
N PRO A 160 -2.31 -14.09 13.06
CA PRO A 160 -3.73 -13.80 13.25
C PRO A 160 -4.32 -13.05 12.03
N PRO A 161 -5.58 -13.33 11.64
CA PRO A 161 -6.21 -12.65 10.51
C PRO A 161 -6.33 -11.12 10.64
N SER A 162 -6.30 -10.59 11.87
CA SER A 162 -6.25 -9.16 12.15
C SER A 162 -4.91 -8.51 11.82
N ASP A 163 -3.83 -9.31 11.75
CA ASP A 163 -2.45 -8.85 11.73
C ASP A 163 -1.75 -9.12 10.38
N LEU A 164 -2.50 -9.60 9.39
CA LEU A 164 -1.96 -9.92 8.06
C LEU A 164 -3.01 -9.75 6.97
N LEU A 165 -2.64 -9.05 5.90
CA LEU A 165 -3.45 -8.98 4.69
C LEU A 165 -2.89 -9.89 3.58
N LEU A 166 -3.79 -10.45 2.78
CA LEU A 166 -3.48 -11.10 1.51
C LEU A 166 -3.96 -10.18 0.40
N VAL A 167 -3.05 -9.69 -0.44
CA VAL A 167 -3.35 -8.70 -1.48
C VAL A 167 -3.29 -9.35 -2.86
N ASP A 168 -4.38 -9.23 -3.61
CA ASP A 168 -4.44 -9.64 -5.02
C ASP A 168 -3.82 -8.54 -5.91
N THR A 169 -3.54 -8.85 -7.16
CA THR A 169 -2.92 -7.94 -8.11
C THR A 169 -3.69 -7.91 -9.43
N SER A 170 -3.67 -6.76 -10.10
CA SER A 170 -4.15 -6.59 -11.46
C SER A 170 -3.41 -7.47 -12.49
N LEU A 171 -2.26 -8.04 -12.12
CA LEU A 171 -1.50 -8.96 -12.98
C LEU A 171 -2.11 -10.37 -13.04
N ARG A 172 -3.13 -10.67 -12.25
CA ARG A 172 -3.85 -11.94 -12.33
C ARG A 172 -4.82 -11.90 -13.51
N PHE A 173 -4.57 -12.76 -14.52
CA PHE A 173 -5.41 -12.82 -15.71
C PHE A 173 -6.87 -13.20 -15.38
N ALA A 174 -7.81 -12.61 -16.12
CA ALA A 174 -9.19 -13.05 -16.11
C ALA A 174 -9.27 -14.55 -16.47
N GLY A 175 -9.91 -15.37 -15.62
CA GLY A 175 -9.94 -16.83 -15.76
C GLY A 175 -8.83 -17.58 -15.04
N TRP A 176 -7.83 -16.91 -14.46
CA TRP A 176 -6.92 -17.58 -13.53
C TRP A 176 -7.63 -17.81 -12.20
N PRO A 177 -7.57 -19.04 -11.66
CA PRO A 177 -8.29 -19.34 -10.42
C PRO A 177 -7.77 -18.47 -9.26
N GLU A 178 -8.70 -18.05 -8.43
CA GLU A 178 -8.37 -17.38 -7.17
C GLU A 178 -7.46 -18.28 -6.30
N PRO A 179 -6.41 -17.73 -5.71
CA PRO A 179 -5.58 -18.50 -4.78
C PRO A 179 -6.41 -19.13 -3.66
N ALA A 180 -6.17 -20.40 -3.35
CA ALA A 180 -6.92 -21.11 -2.31
C ALA A 180 -6.81 -20.47 -0.92
N LEU A 181 -5.79 -19.65 -0.68
CA LEU A 181 -5.58 -18.89 0.56
C LEU A 181 -6.57 -17.71 0.74
N TYR A 182 -7.32 -17.31 -0.29
CA TYR A 182 -8.32 -16.25 -0.17
C TYR A 182 -9.69 -16.78 0.29
N ARG A 183 -9.81 -18.11 0.43
CA ARG A 183 -11.01 -18.82 0.87
C ARG A 183 -10.86 -19.29 2.32
#